data_872c8918021e691dab2c703d91ec0cee
#
_entry.id   872c8918021e691dab2c703d91ec0cee
#
_cell.length_a   1.000
_cell.length_b   1.000
_cell.length_c   1.000
_cell.angle_alpha   90.00
_cell.angle_beta   90.00
_cell.angle_gamma   90.00
#
_symmetry.space_group_name_H-M   'P 1'
#
loop_
_entity.id
_entity.type
_entity.pdbx_description
1 polymer ?
#
loop_
_entity_poly.entity_id
_entity_poly.type
_entity_poly.pdbx_seq_one_letter_code
_entity_poly.pdbx_strand_id
1 'polypeptide(L)'
;MAVDTGRRNALLGLRSLALGVVALAAGPAHAAASAAAIPQGAQALSELMERVHNAPRKRDFKTVPMILDHTDLWDDTALKEVVAYRGTRKQVWDNTDIRSPWLNLMRNSINAQIFSFGHRDFLAVSATHGSAHLALFDQDVWDKYRLAEMAGGDFKTNTLIVQKPAPSQLSDFEDPKSVFGPVGDTIPALQSRGVVFLACHNAIWEMTGKLLANGVNPDRLSHEALAAELTNHLIDGVVLTPGIVATIPELQQSGFHYAK
;
A
#
# COMPACT_ATOMS: atom_id res chain seq x y z
N MET A 1 60.25 14.20 -71.78
CA MET A 1 61.05 13.59 -70.71
C MET A 1 60.19 13.48 -69.42
N ALA A 2 60.11 12.25 -68.94
CA ALA A 2 59.73 11.84 -67.61
C ALA A 2 58.25 12.04 -67.21
N VAL A 3 57.70 11.03 -67.04
CA VAL A 3 57.45 9.87 -66.18
C VAL A 3 56.19 10.09 -65.37
N ASP A 4 55.23 9.26 -65.67
CA ASP A 4 53.99 9.00 -65.06
C ASP A 4 54.20 8.24 -63.76
N THR A 5 53.41 8.55 -62.72
CA THR A 5 53.13 7.61 -61.61
C THR A 5 51.72 7.77 -61.11
N GLY A 6 50.94 6.82 -61.50
CA GLY A 6 49.58 6.67 -61.00
C GLY A 6 49.48 6.35 -59.49
N ARG A 7 48.48 6.90 -58.85
CA ARG A 7 48.03 6.45 -57.48
C ARG A 7 46.59 6.08 -57.54
N ARG A 8 46.35 4.77 -57.28
CA ARG A 8 45.05 4.16 -57.03
C ARG A 8 44.49 4.63 -55.68
N ASN A 9 43.37 5.29 -55.72
CA ASN A 9 42.62 5.58 -54.52
C ASN A 9 41.76 4.34 -54.11
N ALA A 10 42.09 3.75 -52.97
CA ALA A 10 41.25 2.74 -52.30
C ALA A 10 40.22 3.46 -51.48
N LEU A 11 38.95 3.28 -51.82
CA LEU A 11 37.79 3.69 -51.03
C LEU A 11 37.60 2.69 -49.86
N LEU A 12 37.91 3.16 -48.67
CA LEU A 12 37.53 2.49 -47.43
C LEU A 12 36.12 2.93 -47.04
N GLY A 13 35.17 2.00 -47.19
CA GLY A 13 33.82 2.20 -46.74
C GLY A 13 33.74 2.09 -45.21
N LEU A 14 33.43 3.20 -44.56
CA LEU A 14 33.00 3.17 -43.12
C LEU A 14 31.56 2.64 -43.04
N ARG A 15 31.41 1.45 -42.47
CA ARG A 15 30.13 0.96 -42.03
C ARG A 15 29.84 1.54 -40.63
N SER A 16 28.92 2.48 -40.58
CA SER A 16 28.37 2.98 -39.30
C SER A 16 27.52 1.89 -38.66
N LEU A 17 28.01 1.32 -37.58
CA LEU A 17 27.18 0.49 -36.65
C LEU A 17 26.31 1.44 -35.81
N ALA A 18 25.03 1.50 -36.11
CA ALA A 18 24.05 2.12 -35.25
C ALA A 18 23.83 1.19 -34.04
N LEU A 19 24.40 1.53 -32.88
CA LEU A 19 24.01 0.94 -31.61
C LEU A 19 22.61 1.45 -31.26
N GLY A 20 21.62 0.60 -31.45
CA GLY A 20 20.27 0.83 -30.90
C GLY A 20 20.32 0.74 -29.39
N VAL A 21 20.20 1.88 -28.71
CA VAL A 21 19.94 1.94 -27.28
C VAL A 21 18.47 1.49 -27.08
N VAL A 22 18.27 0.24 -26.67
CA VAL A 22 17.00 -0.21 -26.15
C VAL A 22 16.85 0.42 -24.77
N ALA A 23 16.08 1.50 -24.69
CA ALA A 23 15.61 2.02 -23.43
C ALA A 23 14.63 0.99 -22.84
N LEU A 24 15.10 0.16 -21.92
CA LEU A 24 14.22 -0.57 -21.02
C LEU A 24 13.48 0.49 -20.20
N ALA A 25 12.18 0.64 -20.47
CA ALA A 25 11.28 1.33 -19.57
C ALA A 25 11.30 0.54 -18.25
N ALA A 26 11.98 1.09 -17.25
CA ALA A 26 11.84 0.63 -15.89
C ALA A 26 10.38 0.95 -15.48
N GLY A 27 9.52 -0.07 -15.51
CA GLY A 27 8.23 0.01 -14.83
C GLY A 27 8.49 0.32 -13.35
N PRO A 28 7.51 0.90 -12.63
CA PRO A 28 7.67 1.17 -11.21
C PRO A 28 8.08 -0.12 -10.52
N ALA A 29 9.26 -0.11 -9.90
CA ALA A 29 9.73 -1.21 -9.09
C ALA A 29 8.73 -1.32 -7.93
N HIS A 30 7.83 -2.29 -8.00
CA HIS A 30 7.02 -2.71 -6.88
C HIS A 30 8.00 -3.21 -5.81
N ALA A 31 8.26 -2.37 -4.82
CA ALA A 31 9.00 -2.77 -3.65
C ALA A 31 8.12 -3.82 -2.95
N ALA A 32 8.40 -5.10 -3.23
CA ALA A 32 7.86 -6.17 -2.43
C ALA A 32 8.22 -5.85 -0.98
N ALA A 33 7.20 -5.53 -0.17
CA ALA A 33 7.40 -5.32 1.26
C ALA A 33 8.10 -6.57 1.78
N SER A 34 9.36 -6.43 2.10
CA SER A 34 10.17 -7.54 2.58
C SER A 34 9.54 -8.03 3.88
N ALA A 35 9.06 -9.26 3.90
CA ALA A 35 8.53 -9.94 5.09
C ALA A 35 9.61 -10.18 6.19
N ALA A 36 10.68 -9.40 6.16
CA ALA A 36 11.87 -9.54 6.96
C ALA A 36 11.64 -9.38 8.47
N ALA A 37 10.50 -8.81 8.89
CA ALA A 37 10.19 -8.57 10.30
C ALA A 37 9.07 -9.46 10.86
N ILE A 38 8.64 -10.49 10.11
CA ILE A 38 7.73 -11.52 10.63
C ILE A 38 8.55 -12.48 11.51
N PRO A 39 8.05 -12.85 12.72
CA PRO A 39 8.77 -13.72 13.63
C PRO A 39 9.10 -15.08 13.01
N GLN A 40 10.31 -15.59 13.28
CA GLN A 40 10.64 -16.96 12.93
C GLN A 40 9.67 -17.93 13.64
N GLY A 41 9.10 -18.89 12.89
CA GLY A 41 8.08 -19.82 13.37
C GLY A 41 6.65 -19.26 13.32
N ALA A 42 6.43 -18.06 12.81
CA ALA A 42 5.09 -17.51 12.46
C ALA A 42 4.64 -18.03 11.09
N GLN A 43 4.54 -19.35 10.96
CA GLN A 43 4.29 -19.98 9.66
C GLN A 43 2.91 -19.59 9.11
N ALA A 44 1.87 -19.64 9.92
CA ALA A 44 0.51 -19.31 9.48
C ALA A 44 0.40 -17.85 9.02
N LEU A 45 1.09 -16.92 9.70
CA LEU A 45 1.12 -15.51 9.30
C LEU A 45 1.91 -15.32 8.00
N SER A 46 3.06 -15.97 7.86
CA SER A 46 3.87 -15.90 6.64
C SER A 46 3.12 -16.42 5.42
N GLU A 47 2.46 -17.56 5.55
CA GLU A 47 1.61 -18.14 4.49
C GLU A 47 0.43 -17.24 4.13
N LEU A 48 -0.20 -16.58 5.14
CA LEU A 48 -1.24 -15.59 4.86
C LEU A 48 -0.69 -14.42 4.06
N MET A 49 0.45 -13.85 4.48
CA MET A 49 1.05 -12.72 3.77
C MET A 49 1.38 -13.06 2.33
N GLU A 50 1.89 -14.26 2.06
CA GLU A 50 2.13 -14.75 0.70
C GLU A 50 0.82 -14.84 -0.12
N ARG A 51 -0.24 -15.44 0.44
CA ARG A 51 -1.54 -15.54 -0.26
C ARG A 51 -2.16 -14.17 -0.50
N VAL A 52 -2.13 -13.27 0.50
CA VAL A 52 -2.63 -11.90 0.35
C VAL A 52 -1.80 -11.12 -0.67
N HIS A 53 -0.48 -11.29 -0.69
CA HIS A 53 0.39 -10.62 -1.67
C HIS A 53 0.09 -11.09 -3.11
N ASN A 54 -0.09 -12.40 -3.30
CA ASN A 54 -0.35 -12.99 -4.61
C ASN A 54 -1.82 -12.88 -5.07
N ALA A 55 -2.72 -12.48 -4.19
CA ALA A 55 -4.12 -12.27 -4.55
C ALA A 55 -4.25 -11.09 -5.54
N PRO A 56 -5.06 -11.23 -6.61
CA PRO A 56 -5.19 -10.19 -7.61
C PRO A 56 -5.71 -8.87 -7.02
N ARG A 57 -5.14 -7.77 -7.50
CA ARG A 57 -5.57 -6.39 -7.20
C ARG A 57 -5.91 -5.70 -8.52
N LYS A 58 -7.12 -5.18 -8.60
CA LYS A 58 -7.51 -4.36 -9.75
C LYS A 58 -7.30 -2.89 -9.41
N ARG A 59 -6.49 -2.20 -10.21
CA ARG A 59 -6.15 -0.78 -10.05
C ARG A 59 -6.16 -0.06 -11.41
N ASP A 60 -7.11 -0.46 -12.29
CA ASP A 60 -7.29 0.07 -13.64
C ASP A 60 -8.75 0.43 -13.94
N PHE A 61 -9.53 0.70 -12.89
CA PHE A 61 -10.92 1.11 -13.02
C PHE A 61 -11.05 2.41 -13.82
N LYS A 62 -12.04 2.47 -14.69
CA LYS A 62 -12.43 3.73 -15.36
C LYS A 62 -13.54 4.45 -14.61
N THR A 63 -14.44 3.69 -14.03
CA THR A 63 -15.51 4.16 -13.15
C THR A 63 -15.77 3.09 -12.10
N VAL A 64 -16.24 3.50 -10.92
CA VAL A 64 -16.74 2.61 -9.88
C VAL A 64 -18.08 3.17 -9.37
N PRO A 65 -19.10 2.33 -9.13
CA PRO A 65 -20.39 2.79 -8.59
C PRO A 65 -20.29 3.11 -7.09
N MET A 66 -21.30 3.76 -6.54
CA MET A 66 -21.39 4.01 -5.10
C MET A 66 -21.47 2.70 -4.29
N ILE A 67 -22.23 1.73 -4.79
CA ILE A 67 -22.40 0.42 -4.15
C ILE A 67 -21.68 -0.62 -4.99
N LEU A 68 -20.71 -1.32 -4.40
CA LEU A 68 -20.02 -2.41 -5.06
C LEU A 68 -20.87 -3.69 -4.91
N ASP A 69 -21.51 -4.11 -6.00
CA ASP A 69 -22.42 -5.25 -6.05
C ASP A 69 -21.81 -6.51 -6.69
N HIS A 70 -20.61 -6.40 -7.25
CA HIS A 70 -19.87 -7.49 -7.86
C HIS A 70 -18.47 -7.66 -7.29
N THR A 71 -18.03 -8.90 -7.08
CA THR A 71 -16.75 -9.24 -6.45
C THR A 71 -15.49 -8.78 -7.20
N ASP A 72 -15.62 -8.42 -8.48
CA ASP A 72 -14.54 -7.84 -9.30
C ASP A 72 -14.36 -6.32 -9.08
N LEU A 73 -15.20 -5.70 -8.26
CA LEU A 73 -15.14 -4.28 -7.92
C LEU A 73 -14.34 -3.99 -6.64
N TRP A 74 -13.92 -5.03 -5.90
CA TRP A 74 -13.03 -4.92 -4.73
C TRP A 74 -12.05 -6.10 -4.69
N ASP A 75 -11.17 -6.13 -3.70
CA ASP A 75 -10.14 -7.18 -3.55
C ASP A 75 -10.71 -8.42 -2.84
N ASP A 76 -11.76 -9.02 -3.39
CA ASP A 76 -12.54 -10.12 -2.79
C ASP A 76 -11.65 -11.31 -2.38
N THR A 77 -10.77 -11.76 -3.26
CA THR A 77 -9.87 -12.90 -2.99
C THR A 77 -8.97 -12.60 -1.78
N ALA A 78 -8.36 -11.42 -1.73
CA ALA A 78 -7.48 -11.05 -0.63
C ALA A 78 -8.24 -10.89 0.70
N LEU A 79 -9.44 -10.29 0.67
CA LEU A 79 -10.29 -10.15 1.85
C LEU A 79 -10.70 -11.52 2.40
N LYS A 80 -11.06 -12.47 1.52
CA LYS A 80 -11.37 -13.85 1.91
C LYS A 80 -10.20 -14.55 2.59
N GLU A 81 -8.97 -14.36 2.11
CA GLU A 81 -7.78 -14.90 2.78
C GLU A 81 -7.61 -14.36 4.20
N VAL A 82 -7.82 -13.05 4.39
CA VAL A 82 -7.76 -12.42 5.71
C VAL A 82 -8.84 -12.95 6.64
N VAL A 83 -10.09 -13.02 6.19
CA VAL A 83 -11.24 -13.54 6.96
C VAL A 83 -11.02 -15.01 7.32
N ALA A 84 -10.47 -15.81 6.40
CA ALA A 84 -10.18 -17.23 6.59
C ALA A 84 -8.96 -17.52 7.47
N TYR A 85 -8.23 -16.52 7.95
CA TYR A 85 -7.03 -16.73 8.77
C TYR A 85 -7.30 -17.57 10.02
N ARG A 86 -6.50 -18.63 10.23
CA ARG A 86 -6.68 -19.62 11.28
C ARG A 86 -5.79 -19.44 12.51
N GLY A 87 -4.91 -18.44 12.49
CA GLY A 87 -4.12 -18.11 13.69
C GLY A 87 -5.03 -17.79 14.89
N THR A 88 -4.58 -18.20 16.07
CA THR A 88 -5.41 -18.13 17.30
C THR A 88 -5.54 -16.73 17.87
N ARG A 89 -4.62 -15.84 17.54
CA ARG A 89 -4.56 -14.44 18.03
C ARG A 89 -4.64 -13.49 16.87
N LYS A 90 -5.73 -12.75 16.78
CA LYS A 90 -5.99 -11.81 15.71
C LYS A 90 -6.84 -10.64 16.18
N GLN A 91 -6.53 -9.46 15.68
CA GLN A 91 -7.12 -8.21 16.10
C GLN A 91 -7.48 -7.35 14.89
N VAL A 92 -8.67 -6.76 14.90
CA VAL A 92 -9.08 -5.73 13.95
C VAL A 92 -9.10 -4.37 14.66
N TRP A 93 -8.40 -3.40 14.08
CA TRP A 93 -8.29 -2.02 14.55
C TRP A 93 -9.19 -1.10 13.74
N ASP A 94 -10.12 -0.44 14.40
CA ASP A 94 -11.05 0.53 13.80
C ASP A 94 -10.40 1.91 13.75
N ASN A 95 -9.70 2.20 12.66
CA ASN A 95 -8.92 3.42 12.48
C ASN A 95 -9.68 4.46 11.66
N THR A 96 -10.06 5.56 12.29
CA THR A 96 -10.97 6.58 11.72
C THR A 96 -10.37 7.97 11.59
N ASP A 97 -9.33 8.31 12.34
CA ASP A 97 -8.71 9.64 12.33
C ASP A 97 -7.21 9.56 12.00
N ILE A 98 -6.80 10.20 10.88
CA ILE A 98 -5.41 10.23 10.43
C ILE A 98 -4.48 10.88 11.45
N ARG A 99 -4.98 11.79 12.28
CA ARG A 99 -4.20 12.52 13.29
C ARG A 99 -4.05 11.77 14.61
N SER A 100 -4.82 10.70 14.80
CA SER A 100 -4.67 9.86 16.00
C SER A 100 -3.37 9.04 15.94
N PRO A 101 -2.86 8.55 17.08
CA PRO A 101 -1.63 7.77 17.11
C PRO A 101 -1.84 6.30 16.71
N TRP A 102 -2.77 6.00 15.82
CA TRP A 102 -3.23 4.66 15.50
C TRP A 102 -2.12 3.69 15.05
N LEU A 103 -1.18 4.13 14.20
CA LEU A 103 -0.05 3.28 13.77
C LEU A 103 0.87 2.96 14.94
N ASN A 104 1.11 3.94 15.84
CA ASN A 104 1.88 3.72 17.05
C ASN A 104 1.19 2.73 18.00
N LEU A 105 -0.13 2.84 18.19
CA LEU A 105 -0.90 1.92 19.03
C LEU A 105 -0.87 0.51 18.46
N MET A 106 -1.04 0.35 17.16
CA MET A 106 -0.92 -0.95 16.48
C MET A 106 0.48 -1.54 16.65
N ARG A 107 1.54 -0.76 16.44
CA ARG A 107 2.93 -1.20 16.67
C ARG A 107 3.13 -1.69 18.12
N ASN A 108 2.65 -0.94 19.09
CA ASN A 108 2.77 -1.31 20.52
C ASN A 108 2.02 -2.61 20.82
N SER A 109 0.81 -2.78 20.27
CA SER A 109 0.06 -4.03 20.41
C SER A 109 0.84 -5.22 19.83
N ILE A 110 1.35 -5.10 18.61
CA ILE A 110 2.12 -6.15 17.95
C ILE A 110 3.37 -6.50 18.75
N ASN A 111 4.09 -5.49 19.28
CA ASN A 111 5.26 -5.72 20.13
C ASN A 111 4.89 -6.54 21.36
N ALA A 112 3.84 -6.15 22.08
CA ALA A 112 3.41 -6.88 23.27
C ALA A 112 2.93 -8.30 22.93
N GLN A 113 2.18 -8.48 21.85
CA GLN A 113 1.70 -9.79 21.44
C GLN A 113 2.85 -10.73 21.11
N ILE A 114 3.86 -10.26 20.38
CA ILE A 114 4.99 -11.08 19.94
C ILE A 114 6.01 -11.29 21.07
N PHE A 115 6.50 -10.20 21.68
CA PHE A 115 7.64 -10.26 22.59
C PHE A 115 7.25 -10.57 24.06
N SER A 116 6.10 -10.03 24.51
CA SER A 116 5.66 -10.24 25.91
C SER A 116 4.79 -11.48 26.06
N PHE A 117 3.84 -11.71 25.16
CA PHE A 117 2.90 -12.82 25.25
C PHE A 117 3.31 -14.04 24.40
N GLY A 118 4.35 -13.93 23.57
CA GLY A 118 4.88 -15.04 22.76
C GLY A 118 4.00 -15.49 21.59
N HIS A 119 3.05 -14.65 21.16
CA HIS A 119 2.10 -14.98 20.10
C HIS A 119 2.71 -14.64 18.73
N ARG A 120 3.58 -15.50 18.21
CA ARG A 120 4.34 -15.26 16.98
C ARG A 120 3.48 -15.09 15.73
N ASP A 121 2.37 -15.84 15.64
CA ASP A 121 1.38 -15.77 14.56
C ASP A 121 0.29 -14.72 14.80
N PHE A 122 0.56 -13.69 15.61
CA PHE A 122 -0.41 -12.64 15.86
C PHE A 122 -0.67 -11.84 14.57
N LEU A 123 -1.94 -11.78 14.14
CA LEU A 123 -2.38 -10.97 13.02
C LEU A 123 -3.07 -9.69 13.50
N ALA A 124 -2.56 -8.54 13.08
CA ALA A 124 -3.25 -7.26 13.18
C ALA A 124 -3.78 -6.84 11.82
N VAL A 125 -5.05 -6.40 11.78
CA VAL A 125 -5.71 -5.88 10.59
C VAL A 125 -6.15 -4.45 10.88
N SER A 126 -5.80 -3.50 10.02
CA SER A 126 -6.29 -2.13 10.08
C SER A 126 -7.57 -2.01 9.24
N ALA A 127 -8.70 -1.82 9.87
CA ALA A 127 -9.96 -1.43 9.25
C ALA A 127 -9.95 0.10 9.12
N THR A 128 -9.53 0.61 7.96
CA THR A 128 -9.17 2.02 7.79
C THR A 128 -10.27 2.77 7.03
N HIS A 129 -10.87 3.76 7.69
CA HIS A 129 -11.90 4.60 7.10
C HIS A 129 -11.89 6.02 7.70
N GLY A 130 -12.93 6.85 7.45
CA GLY A 130 -12.91 8.24 7.87
C GLY A 130 -11.69 8.98 7.34
N SER A 131 -11.10 9.90 8.10
CA SER A 131 -9.90 10.63 7.65
C SER A 131 -8.64 9.75 7.66
N ALA A 132 -8.57 8.68 8.45
CA ALA A 132 -7.44 7.76 8.44
C ALA A 132 -7.24 7.12 7.05
N HIS A 133 -8.30 6.98 6.25
CA HIS A 133 -8.22 6.43 4.90
C HIS A 133 -7.32 7.26 3.97
N LEU A 134 -7.16 8.55 4.20
CA LEU A 134 -6.25 9.40 3.43
C LEU A 134 -4.81 8.88 3.44
N ALA A 135 -4.40 8.20 4.52
CA ALA A 135 -3.08 7.59 4.63
C ALA A 135 -2.83 6.44 3.65
N LEU A 136 -3.89 5.86 3.07
CA LEU A 136 -3.79 4.72 2.15
C LEU A 136 -3.60 5.13 0.69
N PHE A 137 -3.55 6.42 0.38
CA PHE A 137 -3.29 6.90 -0.97
C PHE A 137 -1.81 7.27 -1.17
N ASP A 138 -1.33 7.12 -2.40
CA ASP A 138 -0.01 7.57 -2.80
C ASP A 138 0.12 9.10 -2.80
N GLN A 139 1.35 9.60 -2.98
CA GLN A 139 1.62 11.03 -2.96
C GLN A 139 1.06 11.75 -4.20
N ASP A 140 0.92 11.05 -5.33
CA ASP A 140 0.44 11.68 -6.58
C ASP A 140 -0.99 12.24 -6.42
N VAL A 141 -1.90 11.44 -5.83
CA VAL A 141 -3.25 11.93 -5.54
C VAL A 141 -3.30 12.86 -4.35
N TRP A 142 -2.39 12.74 -3.38
CA TRP A 142 -2.25 13.72 -2.30
C TRP A 142 -1.98 15.12 -2.86
N ASP A 143 -1.06 15.23 -3.80
CA ASP A 143 -0.70 16.50 -4.42
C ASP A 143 -1.80 17.00 -5.36
N LYS A 144 -2.29 16.12 -6.25
CA LYS A 144 -3.29 16.46 -7.25
C LYS A 144 -4.59 16.98 -6.65
N TYR A 145 -5.07 16.34 -5.58
CA TYR A 145 -6.35 16.65 -4.93
C TYR A 145 -6.20 17.43 -3.62
N ARG A 146 -4.99 17.91 -3.31
CA ARG A 146 -4.70 18.70 -2.10
C ARG A 146 -5.19 18.00 -0.83
N LEU A 147 -4.95 16.66 -0.72
CA LEU A 147 -5.46 15.88 0.39
C LEU A 147 -4.87 16.28 1.74
N ALA A 148 -3.76 17.00 1.77
CA ALA A 148 -3.21 17.63 2.97
C ALA A 148 -4.23 18.58 3.64
N GLU A 149 -5.04 19.30 2.87
CA GLU A 149 -6.10 20.18 3.40
C GLU A 149 -7.22 19.36 4.08
N MET A 150 -7.56 18.19 3.52
CA MET A 150 -8.56 17.29 4.11
C MET A 150 -8.03 16.58 5.36
N ALA A 151 -6.74 16.23 5.38
CA ALA A 151 -6.08 15.62 6.53
C ALA A 151 -6.01 16.60 7.72
N GLY A 152 -5.83 17.89 7.42
CA GLY A 152 -5.71 18.94 8.43
C GLY A 152 -4.42 18.84 9.25
N GLY A 153 -4.35 19.58 10.34
CA GLY A 153 -3.15 19.59 11.19
C GLY A 153 -1.89 20.07 10.44
N ASP A 154 -0.78 19.42 10.70
CA ASP A 154 0.53 19.78 10.11
C ASP A 154 0.88 18.97 8.85
N PHE A 155 -0.05 18.17 8.34
CA PHE A 155 0.19 17.40 7.12
C PHE A 155 0.45 18.33 5.93
N LYS A 156 1.56 18.09 5.23
CA LYS A 156 1.91 18.69 3.93
C LYS A 156 1.99 17.62 2.85
N THR A 157 2.38 16.43 3.24
CA THR A 157 2.52 15.24 2.40
C THR A 157 2.04 14.02 3.19
N ASN A 158 1.85 12.88 2.53
CA ASN A 158 1.55 11.63 3.22
C ASN A 158 2.81 11.06 3.89
N THR A 159 3.12 11.54 5.10
CA THR A 159 4.29 11.08 5.85
C THR A 159 4.14 9.66 6.39
N LEU A 160 2.91 9.10 6.38
CA LEU A 160 2.61 7.77 6.95
C LEU A 160 3.00 6.61 6.02
N ILE A 161 3.26 6.91 4.73
CA ILE A 161 3.73 5.92 3.74
C ILE A 161 5.26 5.95 3.53
N VAL A 162 5.96 6.80 4.24
CA VAL A 162 7.41 6.94 4.08
C VAL A 162 8.12 5.73 4.67
N GLN A 163 8.98 5.08 3.88
CA GLN A 163 9.85 3.99 4.33
C GLN A 163 10.98 4.55 5.21
N LYS A 164 10.74 4.68 6.52
CA LYS A 164 11.71 5.29 7.44
C LYS A 164 12.73 4.30 8.01
N PRO A 165 12.32 3.17 8.62
CA PRO A 165 13.33 2.26 9.15
C PRO A 165 13.96 1.43 8.03
N ALA A 166 15.25 1.15 8.16
CA ALA A 166 15.90 0.10 7.39
C ALA A 166 15.24 -1.26 7.70
N PRO A 167 15.35 -2.26 6.79
CA PRO A 167 14.92 -3.62 7.10
C PRO A 167 15.55 -4.08 8.42
N SER A 168 14.72 -4.53 9.36
CA SER A 168 15.15 -4.93 10.70
C SER A 168 15.01 -6.43 10.87
N GLN A 169 15.99 -7.03 11.57
CA GLN A 169 15.90 -8.42 12.03
C GLN A 169 15.13 -8.46 13.35
N LEU A 170 14.54 -9.61 13.69
CA LEU A 170 13.82 -9.76 14.95
C LEU A 170 14.69 -9.49 16.19
N SER A 171 16.01 -9.72 16.08
CA SER A 171 17.01 -9.39 17.13
C SER A 171 17.12 -7.90 17.43
N ASP A 172 16.67 -7.05 16.52
CA ASP A 172 16.76 -5.58 16.64
C ASP A 172 15.58 -5.00 17.43
N PHE A 173 14.81 -5.82 18.13
CA PHE A 173 13.54 -5.41 18.76
C PHE A 173 13.71 -4.30 19.82
N GLU A 174 14.89 -4.16 20.42
CA GLU A 174 15.20 -3.08 21.35
C GLU A 174 15.87 -1.85 20.69
N ASP A 175 16.24 -1.92 19.40
CA ASP A 175 16.78 -0.76 18.70
C ASP A 175 15.65 0.24 18.38
N PRO A 176 15.69 1.46 18.92
CA PRO A 176 14.67 2.47 18.68
C PRO A 176 14.57 2.93 17.21
N LYS A 177 15.58 2.61 16.38
CA LYS A 177 15.61 2.92 14.94
C LYS A 177 15.04 1.79 14.08
N SER A 178 14.73 0.64 14.67
CA SER A 178 14.14 -0.50 13.96
C SER A 178 12.63 -0.32 13.71
N VAL A 179 12.04 -1.24 12.95
CA VAL A 179 10.57 -1.30 12.74
C VAL A 179 9.78 -1.55 14.04
N PHE A 180 10.45 -1.94 15.11
CA PHE A 180 9.86 -2.18 16.43
C PHE A 180 9.86 -0.92 17.30
N GLY A 181 10.75 0.05 17.00
CA GLY A 181 10.91 1.31 17.70
C GLY A 181 9.92 2.40 17.25
N PRO A 182 10.03 3.61 17.81
CA PRO A 182 9.13 4.74 17.49
C PRO A 182 9.09 5.13 16.02
N VAL A 183 10.15 4.87 15.25
CA VAL A 183 10.19 5.13 13.80
C VAL A 183 9.42 4.10 12.96
N GLY A 184 9.02 2.99 13.58
CA GLY A 184 8.23 1.92 12.95
C GLY A 184 6.71 2.18 12.93
N ASP A 185 6.27 3.41 13.14
CA ASP A 185 4.87 3.84 13.08
C ASP A 185 4.46 4.35 11.69
N THR A 186 4.89 3.64 10.66
CA THR A 186 4.52 3.89 9.26
C THR A 186 3.83 2.67 8.65
N ILE A 187 3.02 2.87 7.62
CA ILE A 187 2.30 1.78 6.95
C ILE A 187 3.28 0.74 6.40
N PRO A 188 4.35 1.10 5.64
CA PRO A 188 5.29 0.11 5.15
C PRO A 188 6.01 -0.68 6.26
N ALA A 189 6.35 -0.01 7.38
CA ALA A 189 6.95 -0.68 8.53
C ALA A 189 6.01 -1.72 9.14
N LEU A 190 4.74 -1.40 9.31
CA LEU A 190 3.74 -2.34 9.82
C LEU A 190 3.40 -3.44 8.81
N GLN A 191 3.34 -3.15 7.50
CA GLN A 191 3.18 -4.16 6.46
C GLN A 191 4.32 -5.18 6.49
N SER A 192 5.57 -4.74 6.67
CA SER A 192 6.72 -5.65 6.78
C SER A 192 6.63 -6.59 7.99
N ARG A 193 5.79 -6.28 8.97
CA ARG A 193 5.50 -7.07 10.18
C ARG A 193 4.23 -7.93 10.05
N GLY A 194 3.62 -8.00 8.86
CA GLY A 194 2.43 -8.79 8.61
C GLY A 194 1.10 -8.09 8.94
N VAL A 195 1.08 -6.76 9.06
CA VAL A 195 -0.18 -6.02 9.18
C VAL A 195 -0.86 -5.92 7.84
N VAL A 196 -2.15 -6.24 7.79
CA VAL A 196 -2.99 -6.03 6.61
C VAL A 196 -3.79 -4.73 6.77
N PHE A 197 -3.69 -3.84 5.79
CA PHE A 197 -4.47 -2.60 5.75
C PHE A 197 -5.64 -2.77 4.81
N LEU A 198 -6.85 -2.56 5.34
CA LEU A 198 -8.11 -2.60 4.60
C LEU A 198 -8.55 -1.18 4.26
N ALA A 199 -8.82 -0.91 2.99
CA ALA A 199 -9.40 0.34 2.50
C ALA A 199 -10.92 0.22 2.39
N CYS A 200 -11.61 1.33 2.62
CA CYS A 200 -13.07 1.44 2.59
C CYS A 200 -13.53 2.12 1.30
N HIS A 201 -14.24 1.41 0.41
CA HIS A 201 -14.81 2.04 -0.78
C HIS A 201 -15.78 3.19 -0.42
N ASN A 202 -16.62 3.01 0.60
CA ASN A 202 -17.54 4.08 1.02
C ASN A 202 -16.80 5.36 1.45
N ALA A 203 -15.62 5.22 2.11
CA ALA A 203 -14.80 6.38 2.46
C ALA A 203 -14.22 7.06 1.21
N ILE A 204 -13.82 6.30 0.19
CA ILE A 204 -13.39 6.86 -1.10
C ILE A 204 -14.53 7.64 -1.74
N TRP A 205 -15.73 7.05 -1.80
CA TRP A 205 -16.91 7.68 -2.36
C TRP A 205 -17.26 9.00 -1.67
N GLU A 206 -17.28 9.01 -0.34
CA GLU A 206 -17.56 10.21 0.45
C GLU A 206 -16.48 11.28 0.28
N MET A 207 -15.21 10.90 0.23
CA MET A 207 -14.09 11.83 0.00
C MET A 207 -14.18 12.47 -1.37
N THR A 208 -14.44 11.68 -2.41
CA THR A 208 -14.59 12.20 -3.79
C THR A 208 -15.80 13.13 -3.91
N GLY A 209 -16.91 12.82 -3.23
CA GLY A 209 -18.04 13.73 -3.12
C GLY A 209 -17.68 15.10 -2.50
N LYS A 210 -16.84 15.09 -1.44
CA LYS A 210 -16.31 16.32 -0.82
C LYS A 210 -15.38 17.09 -1.76
N LEU A 211 -14.50 16.38 -2.49
CA LEU A 211 -13.62 17.02 -3.48
C LEU A 211 -14.42 17.73 -4.58
N LEU A 212 -15.46 17.07 -5.10
CA LEU A 212 -16.36 17.66 -6.10
C LEU A 212 -17.09 18.89 -5.55
N ALA A 213 -17.66 18.78 -4.35
CA ALA A 213 -18.37 19.89 -3.70
C ALA A 213 -17.47 21.10 -3.44
N ASN A 214 -16.18 20.86 -3.18
CA ASN A 214 -15.18 21.91 -2.94
C ASN A 214 -14.50 22.42 -4.23
N GLY A 215 -14.89 21.91 -5.41
CA GLY A 215 -14.30 22.29 -6.70
C GLY A 215 -12.88 21.80 -6.90
N VAL A 216 -12.44 20.77 -6.15
CA VAL A 216 -11.11 20.14 -6.28
C VAL A 216 -11.22 18.94 -7.23
N ASN A 217 -11.31 19.24 -8.52
CA ASN A 217 -11.43 18.24 -9.58
C ASN A 217 -10.78 18.79 -10.87
N PRO A 218 -9.43 18.80 -10.95
CA PRO A 218 -8.71 19.44 -12.04
C PRO A 218 -9.05 18.82 -13.42
N ASP A 219 -9.31 17.54 -13.47
CA ASP A 219 -9.61 16.82 -14.72
C ASP A 219 -11.10 16.78 -15.07
N ARG A 220 -11.95 17.41 -14.26
CA ARG A 220 -13.41 17.47 -14.46
C ARG A 220 -14.07 16.10 -14.59
N LEU A 221 -13.61 15.15 -13.80
CA LEU A 221 -14.13 13.78 -13.79
C LEU A 221 -15.56 13.74 -13.22
N SER A 222 -16.35 12.75 -13.64
CA SER A 222 -17.58 12.38 -12.93
C SER A 222 -17.27 11.83 -11.54
N HIS A 223 -18.27 11.72 -10.66
CA HIS A 223 -18.05 11.16 -9.32
C HIS A 223 -17.49 9.72 -9.39
N GLU A 224 -18.09 8.89 -10.26
CA GLU A 224 -17.68 7.51 -10.47
C GLU A 224 -16.23 7.39 -11.03
N ALA A 225 -15.85 8.30 -11.92
CA ALA A 225 -14.51 8.33 -12.48
C ALA A 225 -13.48 8.84 -11.47
N LEU A 226 -13.84 9.84 -10.66
CA LEU A 226 -12.97 10.33 -9.58
C LEU A 226 -12.77 9.28 -8.49
N ALA A 227 -13.82 8.56 -8.12
CA ALA A 227 -13.72 7.46 -7.17
C ALA A 227 -12.86 6.32 -7.72
N ALA A 228 -12.96 6.02 -9.03
CA ALA A 228 -12.10 5.05 -9.70
C ALA A 228 -10.63 5.49 -9.66
N GLU A 229 -10.34 6.75 -9.93
CA GLU A 229 -8.97 7.27 -9.88
C GLU A 229 -8.37 7.13 -8.48
N LEU A 230 -9.07 7.56 -7.42
CA LEU A 230 -8.57 7.40 -6.07
C LEU A 230 -8.41 5.90 -5.70
N THR A 231 -9.31 5.03 -6.16
CA THR A 231 -9.18 3.59 -5.96
C THR A 231 -7.92 3.03 -6.62
N ASN A 232 -7.59 3.48 -7.83
CA ASN A 232 -6.40 3.04 -8.55
C ASN A 232 -5.09 3.52 -7.91
N HIS A 233 -5.14 4.57 -7.09
CA HIS A 233 -4.02 5.16 -6.36
C HIS A 233 -3.93 4.73 -4.89
N LEU A 234 -4.58 3.62 -4.51
CA LEU A 234 -4.30 2.96 -3.24
C LEU A 234 -2.87 2.40 -3.27
N ILE A 235 -2.13 2.64 -2.19
CA ILE A 235 -0.74 2.16 -2.08
C ILE A 235 -0.64 0.64 -2.08
N ASP A 236 0.54 0.12 -2.42
CA ASP A 236 0.78 -1.31 -2.52
C ASP A 236 0.45 -2.06 -1.22
N GLY A 237 -0.07 -3.29 -1.37
CA GLY A 237 -0.41 -4.17 -0.26
C GLY A 237 -1.73 -3.85 0.45
N VAL A 238 -2.38 -2.72 0.14
CA VAL A 238 -3.72 -2.40 0.68
C VAL A 238 -4.79 -3.28 0.03
N VAL A 239 -5.74 -3.71 0.82
CA VAL A 239 -6.90 -4.53 0.40
C VAL A 239 -8.16 -3.67 0.37
N LEU A 240 -8.71 -3.42 -0.82
CA LEU A 240 -9.98 -2.69 -0.96
C LEU A 240 -11.15 -3.56 -0.51
N THR A 241 -12.01 -3.01 0.33
CA THR A 241 -13.27 -3.64 0.78
C THR A 241 -14.48 -2.83 0.33
N PRO A 242 -15.66 -3.43 0.23
CA PRO A 242 -16.89 -2.70 -0.12
C PRO A 242 -17.24 -1.61 0.89
N GLY A 243 -16.97 -1.87 2.18
CA GLY A 243 -17.21 -0.93 3.27
C GLY A 243 -16.70 -1.46 4.58
N ILE A 244 -15.87 -0.69 5.27
CA ILE A 244 -15.22 -1.12 6.53
C ILE A 244 -16.23 -1.41 7.62
N VAL A 245 -17.27 -0.60 7.77
CA VAL A 245 -18.29 -0.79 8.81
C VAL A 245 -19.00 -2.13 8.67
N ALA A 246 -19.18 -2.63 7.45
CA ALA A 246 -19.72 -3.96 7.18
C ALA A 246 -18.64 -5.06 7.29
N THR A 247 -17.37 -4.76 6.96
CA THR A 247 -16.28 -5.73 7.01
C THR A 247 -15.85 -6.07 8.45
N ILE A 248 -15.92 -5.11 9.38
CA ILE A 248 -15.59 -5.35 10.80
C ILE A 248 -16.40 -6.49 11.40
N PRO A 249 -17.76 -6.55 11.29
CA PRO A 249 -18.53 -7.69 11.77
C PRO A 249 -18.12 -9.04 11.17
N GLU A 250 -17.79 -9.09 9.87
CA GLU A 250 -17.33 -10.33 9.22
C GLU A 250 -16.00 -10.83 9.83
N LEU A 251 -15.07 -9.89 10.11
CA LEU A 251 -13.82 -10.20 10.79
C LEU A 251 -14.10 -10.66 12.24
N GLN A 252 -14.98 -9.99 12.98
CA GLN A 252 -15.33 -10.38 14.34
C GLN A 252 -15.97 -11.77 14.41
N GLN A 253 -16.88 -12.10 13.49
CA GLN A 253 -17.47 -13.44 13.39
C GLN A 253 -16.40 -14.51 13.08
N SER A 254 -15.34 -14.13 12.37
CA SER A 254 -14.19 -14.99 12.11
C SER A 254 -13.20 -15.04 13.28
N GLY A 255 -13.52 -14.42 14.43
CA GLY A 255 -12.75 -14.47 15.67
C GLY A 255 -11.70 -13.37 15.84
N PHE A 256 -11.79 -12.28 15.09
CA PHE A 256 -10.96 -11.09 15.34
C PHE A 256 -11.48 -10.32 16.55
N HIS A 257 -10.58 -9.96 17.46
CA HIS A 257 -10.91 -9.08 18.58
C HIS A 257 -10.84 -7.62 18.12
N TYR A 258 -11.88 -6.87 18.47
CA TYR A 258 -11.98 -5.45 18.11
C TYR A 258 -11.09 -4.58 19.00
N ALA A 259 -10.43 -3.59 18.39
CA ALA A 259 -9.68 -2.53 19.03
C ALA A 259 -9.96 -1.18 18.32
N LYS A 260 -9.76 -0.08 19.03
CA LYS A 260 -9.93 1.27 18.50
C LYS A 260 -8.87 2.21 19.08
#